data_3e37dd31b3e25d3969aba56d0655b642
#
_entry.id   3e37dd31b3e25d3969aba56d0655b642
#
_cell.length_a   1.000
_cell.length_b   1.000
_cell.length_c   1.000
_cell.angle_alpha   90.00
_cell.angle_beta   90.00
_cell.angle_gamma   90.00
#
_symmetry.space_group_name_H-M   'P 1'
#
loop_
_entity.id
_entity.type
_entity.pdbx_description
1 polymer ?
#
loop_
_entity_poly.entity_id
_entity_poly.type
_entity_poly.pdbx_seq_one_letter_code
_entity_poly.pdbx_strand_id
1 'polypeptide(L)'
;MSYVVNGEELETGEEDFLLEANFSDDVPPVIAANEKITLTDDHWLVINWLRERYKEDGHTPNFRNMVSMLDEEYPGHDWKKKLYELFPNQPARQGPRIAGLTKPFGKGGY
;
A
#
# COMPACT_ATOMS: atom_id res chain seq x y z
N MET A 1 16.24 -9.06 -1.66
CA MET A 1 16.29 -7.66 -1.23
C MET A 1 15.68 -7.52 0.17
N SER A 2 16.04 -6.48 0.88
CA SER A 2 15.46 -6.17 2.20
C SER A 2 15.40 -4.67 2.38
N TYR A 3 14.61 -4.23 3.36
CA TYR A 3 14.58 -2.83 3.78
C TYR A 3 15.16 -2.73 5.19
N VAL A 4 15.89 -1.66 5.46
CA VAL A 4 16.40 -1.41 6.81
C VAL A 4 15.57 -0.27 7.43
N VAL A 5 14.90 -0.58 8.53
CA VAL A 5 14.04 0.36 9.23
C VAL A 5 14.48 0.41 10.69
N ASN A 6 14.97 1.56 11.14
CA ASN A 6 15.47 1.73 12.49
C ASN A 6 16.53 0.68 12.88
N GLY A 7 17.40 0.34 11.95
CA GLY A 7 18.44 -0.65 12.17
C GLY A 7 18.00 -2.10 12.06
N GLU A 8 16.71 -2.36 11.85
CA GLU A 8 16.18 -3.71 11.67
C GLU A 8 16.02 -4.01 10.18
N GLU A 9 16.52 -5.17 9.77
CA GLU A 9 16.40 -5.61 8.39
C GLU A 9 15.11 -6.39 8.20
N LEU A 10 14.25 -5.88 7.28
CA LEU A 10 12.98 -6.50 6.95
C LEU A 10 13.10 -7.20 5.60
N GLU A 11 12.97 -8.51 5.61
CA GLU A 11 13.13 -9.31 4.39
C GLU A 11 11.93 -9.20 3.46
N THR A 12 12.22 -9.25 2.16
CA THR A 12 11.21 -9.17 1.11
C THR A 12 11.18 -10.44 0.28
N GLY A 13 10.06 -10.66 -0.37
CA GLY A 13 9.88 -11.73 -1.35
C GLY A 13 9.62 -11.14 -2.74
N GLU A 14 8.65 -11.70 -3.46
CA GLU A 14 8.33 -11.25 -4.81
C GLU A 14 7.90 -9.80 -4.85
N GLU A 15 8.33 -9.10 -5.91
CA GLU A 15 7.99 -7.69 -6.15
C GLU A 15 8.33 -6.78 -4.96
N ASP A 16 9.31 -7.18 -4.16
CA ASP A 16 9.79 -6.43 -2.99
C ASP A 16 8.74 -6.19 -1.90
N PHE A 17 7.68 -7.01 -1.86
CA PHE A 17 6.75 -7.02 -0.74
C PHE A 17 7.41 -7.65 0.48
N LEU A 18 7.08 -7.14 1.67
CA LEU A 18 7.56 -7.76 2.90
C LEU A 18 7.04 -9.19 3.02
N LEU A 19 7.86 -10.08 3.56
CA LEU A 19 7.44 -11.47 3.83
C LEU A 19 6.41 -11.51 4.95
N GLU A 20 6.53 -10.59 5.91
CA GLU A 20 5.58 -10.44 7.01
C GLU A 20 5.14 -9.00 7.09
N ALA A 21 3.83 -8.78 7.29
CA ALA A 21 3.29 -7.43 7.42
C ALA A 21 3.87 -6.72 8.64
N ASN A 22 4.18 -5.44 8.48
CA ASN A 22 4.71 -4.61 9.56
C ASN A 22 3.93 -3.30 9.58
N PHE A 23 3.22 -3.05 10.67
CA PHE A 23 2.33 -1.90 10.83
C PHE A 23 2.98 -0.68 11.45
N SER A 24 4.31 -0.68 11.61
CA SER A 24 5.01 0.49 12.12
C SER A 24 4.94 1.63 11.11
N ASP A 25 4.69 2.84 11.61
CA ASP A 25 4.66 4.03 10.76
C ASP A 25 6.06 4.44 10.25
N ASP A 26 7.10 3.80 10.74
CA ASP A 26 8.46 4.02 10.26
C ASP A 26 8.74 3.26 8.95
N VAL A 27 7.92 2.27 8.62
CA VAL A 27 8.12 1.43 7.43
C VAL A 27 7.75 2.13 6.12
N PRO A 28 6.56 2.76 5.99
CA PRO A 28 6.17 3.36 4.72
C PRO A 28 7.16 4.39 4.17
N PRO A 29 7.73 5.31 4.98
CA PRO A 29 8.68 6.27 4.44
C PRO A 29 9.92 5.62 3.82
N VAL A 30 10.40 4.51 4.38
CA VAL A 30 11.58 3.82 3.86
C VAL A 30 11.26 3.18 2.49
N ILE A 31 10.15 2.48 2.40
CA ILE A 31 9.76 1.84 1.14
C ILE A 31 9.41 2.88 0.08
N ALA A 32 8.68 3.93 0.46
CA ALA A 32 8.32 5.02 -0.44
C ALA A 32 9.57 5.70 -1.01
N ALA A 33 10.57 5.96 -0.17
CA ALA A 33 11.82 6.56 -0.62
C ALA A 33 12.52 5.68 -1.67
N ASN A 34 12.49 4.37 -1.46
CA ASN A 34 13.06 3.42 -2.42
C ASN A 34 12.33 3.48 -3.77
N GLU A 35 11.07 3.84 -3.77
CA GLU A 35 10.26 3.96 -4.99
C GLU A 35 10.12 5.41 -5.47
N LYS A 36 10.88 6.32 -4.86
CA LYS A 36 10.93 7.75 -5.22
C LYS A 36 9.58 8.44 -5.05
N ILE A 37 8.86 8.07 -4.00
CA ILE A 37 7.60 8.70 -3.64
C ILE A 37 7.77 9.44 -2.33
N THR A 38 7.30 10.69 -2.29
CA THR A 38 7.22 11.48 -1.06
C THR A 38 5.81 11.33 -0.52
N LEU A 39 5.68 10.82 0.71
CA LEU A 39 4.38 10.60 1.32
C LEU A 39 3.72 11.91 1.74
N THR A 40 2.46 12.06 1.36
CA THR A 40 1.60 13.17 1.75
C THR A 40 0.49 12.66 2.66
N ASP A 41 -0.32 13.57 3.19
CA ASP A 41 -1.47 13.18 4.02
C ASP A 41 -2.42 12.25 3.27
N ASP A 42 -2.59 12.47 1.97
CA ASP A 42 -3.44 11.60 1.15
C ASP A 42 -2.85 10.20 1.02
N HIS A 43 -1.53 10.09 0.91
CA HIS A 43 -0.87 8.78 0.93
C HIS A 43 -1.16 8.06 2.25
N TRP A 44 -1.00 8.75 3.38
CA TRP A 44 -1.23 8.16 4.68
C TRP A 44 -2.67 7.74 4.90
N LEU A 45 -3.63 8.49 4.36
CA LEU A 45 -5.02 8.10 4.42
C LEU A 45 -5.22 6.73 3.75
N VAL A 46 -4.67 6.56 2.55
CA VAL A 46 -4.80 5.30 1.82
C VAL A 46 -4.00 4.18 2.49
N ILE A 47 -2.79 4.48 2.97
CA ILE A 47 -1.95 3.51 3.69
C ILE A 47 -2.70 2.96 4.91
N ASN A 48 -3.26 3.84 5.72
CA ASN A 48 -3.99 3.43 6.92
C ASN A 48 -5.26 2.65 6.56
N TRP A 49 -5.95 3.07 5.50
CA TRP A 49 -7.12 2.35 5.01
C TRP A 49 -6.76 0.93 4.55
N LEU A 50 -5.67 0.79 3.80
CA LEU A 50 -5.19 -0.52 3.35
C LEU A 50 -4.82 -1.42 4.52
N ARG A 51 -4.16 -0.86 5.55
CA ARG A 51 -3.81 -1.61 6.76
C ARG A 51 -5.06 -2.13 7.48
N GLU A 52 -6.10 -1.32 7.56
CA GLU A 52 -7.37 -1.75 8.17
C GLU A 52 -8.02 -2.87 7.37
N ARG A 53 -8.04 -2.76 6.04
CA ARG A 53 -8.56 -3.83 5.19
C ARG A 53 -7.77 -5.13 5.37
N TYR A 54 -6.46 -5.03 5.44
CA TYR A 54 -5.60 -6.18 5.66
C TYR A 54 -5.88 -6.86 7.00
N LYS A 55 -6.06 -6.07 8.06
CA LYS A 55 -6.37 -6.61 9.38
C LYS A 55 -7.70 -7.33 9.43
N GLU A 56 -8.70 -6.80 8.73
CA GLU A 56 -10.05 -7.37 8.74
C GLU A 56 -10.18 -8.58 7.82
N ASP A 57 -9.60 -8.51 6.62
CA ASP A 57 -9.83 -9.50 5.57
C ASP A 57 -8.65 -10.43 5.32
N GLY A 58 -7.49 -10.15 5.89
CA GLY A 58 -6.26 -10.91 5.66
C GLY A 58 -5.60 -10.60 4.33
N HIS A 59 -6.14 -9.70 3.54
CA HIS A 59 -5.58 -9.25 2.26
C HIS A 59 -6.13 -7.87 1.92
N THR A 60 -5.55 -7.26 0.87
CA THR A 60 -6.03 -5.98 0.37
C THR A 60 -6.85 -6.17 -0.90
N PRO A 61 -7.78 -5.25 -1.21
CA PRO A 61 -8.63 -5.38 -2.39
C PRO A 61 -7.88 -5.08 -3.69
N ASN A 62 -8.43 -5.55 -4.81
CA ASN A 62 -7.93 -5.18 -6.12
C ASN A 62 -8.26 -3.71 -6.42
N PHE A 63 -7.72 -3.18 -7.52
CA PHE A 63 -7.90 -1.76 -7.86
C PHE A 63 -9.37 -1.36 -8.00
N ARG A 64 -10.15 -2.16 -8.69
CA ARG A 64 -11.58 -1.87 -8.91
C ARG A 64 -12.32 -1.73 -7.58
N ASN A 65 -12.06 -2.67 -6.67
CA ASN A 65 -12.70 -2.64 -5.35
C ASN A 65 -12.15 -1.49 -4.49
N MET A 66 -10.87 -1.17 -4.59
CA MET A 66 -10.30 -0.01 -3.90
C MET A 66 -11.06 1.27 -4.29
N VAL A 67 -11.24 1.50 -5.58
CA VAL A 67 -11.95 2.69 -6.07
C VAL A 67 -13.37 2.72 -5.52
N SER A 68 -14.10 1.61 -5.65
CA SER A 68 -15.48 1.52 -5.20
C SER A 68 -15.62 1.77 -3.71
N MET A 69 -14.78 1.14 -2.91
CA MET A 69 -14.83 1.26 -1.44
C MET A 69 -14.43 2.66 -0.98
N LEU A 70 -13.40 3.24 -1.58
CA LEU A 70 -12.96 4.59 -1.23
C LEU A 70 -13.99 5.64 -1.65
N ASP A 71 -14.66 5.44 -2.78
CA ASP A 71 -15.75 6.33 -3.19
C ASP A 71 -16.89 6.34 -2.17
N GLU A 72 -17.15 5.19 -1.56
CA GLU A 72 -18.18 5.06 -0.55
C GLU A 72 -17.79 5.72 0.78
N GLU A 73 -16.56 5.47 1.23
CA GLU A 73 -16.08 5.94 2.52
C GLU A 73 -15.60 7.39 2.50
N TYR A 74 -15.04 7.85 1.39
CA TYR A 74 -14.49 9.19 1.22
C TYR A 74 -14.99 9.79 -0.09
N PRO A 75 -16.28 10.14 -0.19
CA PRO A 75 -16.86 10.69 -1.42
C PRO A 75 -16.29 12.07 -1.75
N GLY A 76 -16.48 12.49 -2.99
CA GLY A 76 -16.02 13.80 -3.43
C GLY A 76 -14.65 13.82 -4.08
N HIS A 77 -14.03 12.66 -4.26
CA HIS A 77 -12.75 12.54 -4.94
C HIS A 77 -12.89 11.67 -6.18
N ASP A 78 -12.07 11.95 -7.18
CA ASP A 78 -11.92 11.02 -8.31
C ASP A 78 -10.86 9.99 -7.92
N TRP A 79 -11.26 8.96 -7.18
CA TRP A 79 -10.33 7.99 -6.64
C TRP A 79 -9.57 7.20 -7.69
N LYS A 80 -10.18 6.96 -8.84
CA LYS A 80 -9.50 6.27 -9.92
C LYS A 80 -8.26 7.05 -10.36
N LYS A 81 -8.41 8.35 -10.56
CA LYS A 81 -7.31 9.22 -10.94
C LYS A 81 -6.35 9.45 -9.76
N LYS A 82 -6.90 9.72 -8.59
CA LYS A 82 -6.12 10.05 -7.40
C LYS A 82 -5.20 8.93 -6.98
N LEU A 83 -5.67 7.68 -7.04
CA LEU A 83 -4.84 6.53 -6.68
C LEU A 83 -3.63 6.40 -7.60
N TYR A 84 -3.79 6.65 -8.90
CA TYR A 84 -2.65 6.64 -9.82
C TYR A 84 -1.71 7.83 -9.62
N GLU A 85 -2.20 8.94 -9.11
CA GLU A 85 -1.34 10.06 -8.74
C GLU A 85 -0.52 9.74 -7.50
N LEU A 86 -1.13 9.09 -6.50
CA LEU A 86 -0.46 8.73 -5.26
C LEU A 86 0.50 7.55 -5.44
N PHE A 87 0.07 6.53 -6.18
CA PHE A 87 0.82 5.29 -6.39
C PHE A 87 0.84 4.96 -7.88
N PRO A 88 1.72 5.64 -8.65
CA PRO A 88 1.67 5.54 -10.11
C PRO A 88 2.01 4.17 -10.69
N ASN A 89 2.68 3.32 -9.91
CA ASN A 89 3.06 1.99 -10.36
C ASN A 89 2.07 0.94 -9.84
N GLN A 90 0.87 0.92 -10.41
CA GLN A 90 -0.21 -0.01 -10.03
C GLN A 90 -0.63 0.17 -8.57
N PRO A 91 -1.59 1.08 -8.30
CA PRO A 91 -1.98 1.42 -6.93
C PRO A 91 -2.33 0.24 -6.03
N ALA A 92 -2.98 -0.80 -6.56
CA ALA A 92 -3.38 -1.96 -5.77
C ALA A 92 -2.20 -2.86 -5.40
N ARG A 93 -1.02 -2.63 -5.98
CA ARG A 93 0.22 -3.31 -5.62
C ARG A 93 1.17 -2.37 -4.89
N GLN A 94 1.43 -1.19 -5.47
CA GLN A 94 2.35 -0.23 -4.87
C GLN A 94 1.85 0.29 -3.53
N GLY A 95 0.55 0.54 -3.40
CA GLY A 95 -0.02 1.00 -2.13
C GLY A 95 0.22 0.02 -0.99
N PRO A 96 -0.19 -1.25 -1.12
CA PRO A 96 0.08 -2.26 -0.09
C PRO A 96 1.57 -2.48 0.18
N ARG A 97 2.41 -2.46 -0.86
CA ARG A 97 3.86 -2.62 -0.68
C ARG A 97 4.42 -1.51 0.21
N ILE A 98 4.08 -0.26 -0.12
CA ILE A 98 4.55 0.89 0.67
C ILE A 98 3.95 0.86 2.07
N ALA A 99 2.71 0.39 2.22
CA ALA A 99 2.05 0.29 3.52
C ALA A 99 2.69 -0.74 4.45
N GLY A 100 3.64 -1.53 3.95
CA GLY A 100 4.31 -2.55 4.76
C GLY A 100 3.53 -3.86 4.85
N LEU A 101 2.70 -4.14 3.86
CA LEU A 101 1.87 -5.35 3.82
C LEU A 101 2.49 -6.42 2.93
N THR A 102 1.98 -7.63 3.03
CA THR A 102 2.45 -8.73 2.20
C THR A 102 1.85 -8.64 0.80
N LYS A 103 2.40 -9.42 -0.14
CA LYS A 103 1.95 -9.41 -1.52
C LYS A 103 0.47 -9.80 -1.61
N PRO A 104 -0.36 -9.01 -2.32
CA PRO A 104 -1.74 -9.41 -2.57
C PRO A 104 -1.78 -10.72 -3.34
N PHE A 105 -2.68 -11.62 -2.98
CA PHE A 105 -2.88 -12.84 -3.74
C PHE A 105 -4.22 -12.78 -4.46
N GLY A 106 -4.32 -13.57 -5.53
CA GLY A 106 -5.45 -13.51 -6.43
C GLY A 106 -4.95 -13.24 -7.84
N LYS A 107 -5.86 -13.34 -8.80
CA LYS A 107 -5.50 -13.22 -10.22
C LYS A 107 -5.96 -11.88 -10.77
N GLY A 108 -5.06 -11.19 -11.45
CA GLY A 108 -5.38 -9.97 -12.17
C GLY A 108 -6.03 -8.88 -11.31
N GLY A 109 -6.26 -7.73 -11.90
CA GLY A 109 -6.97 -6.66 -11.23
C GLY A 109 -6.21 -5.95 -10.10
N TYR A 110 -5.07 -6.47 -9.73
CA TYR A 110 -4.20 -5.82 -8.77
C TYR A 110 -3.20 -4.93 -9.49
#